data_084aaaaed3d91449582263916bee8f7c
#
_entry.id   084aaaaed3d91449582263916bee8f7c
#
_cell.length_a   1.000
_cell.length_b   1.000
_cell.length_c   1.000
_cell.angle_alpha   90.00
_cell.angle_beta   90.00
_cell.angle_gamma   90.00
#
_symmetry.space_group_name_H-M   'P 1'
#
loop_
_entity.id
_entity.type
_entity.pdbx_description
1 polymer ?
#
loop_
_entity_poly.entity_id
_entity_poly.type
_entity_poly.pdbx_seq_one_letter_code
_entity_poly.pdbx_strand_id
1 'polypeptide(L)'
;MHHAAGAVPSPGLLIATGVPRFDYTAPMDDAGETEVRGLLMIGLCSMPLFVQAAGPLGRVDLTIGMYRIDAEVAETSGRRAQGLMGRERLLPHEGMVFVFPAQRAHCMWMRNTPLPLSVAFIDEAGRIINIEQMQPHTEDNHCAARPARYALEVNAGWFAEKGVAPGATVRGLEALPPPQ
;
A
#
# COMPACT_ATOMS: atom_id res chain seq x y z
N MET A 1 -1.40 25.72 50.26
CA MET A 1 -1.05 27.13 50.04
C MET A 1 -0.80 27.36 48.58
N HIS A 2 -1.70 28.16 47.99
CA HIS A 2 -1.57 29.04 46.80
C HIS A 2 -1.05 28.46 45.49
N HIS A 3 -1.93 28.27 44.53
CA HIS A 3 -2.41 29.20 43.49
C HIS A 3 -1.32 29.65 42.51
N ALA A 4 -1.50 29.30 41.24
CA ALA A 4 -1.80 30.30 40.22
C ALA A 4 -2.17 29.60 38.87
N ALA A 5 -3.33 30.00 38.40
CA ALA A 5 -3.83 29.72 37.05
C ALA A 5 -3.09 30.63 36.05
N GLY A 6 -2.75 30.08 34.88
CA GLY A 6 -2.24 30.82 33.73
C GLY A 6 -3.12 30.57 32.52
N ALA A 7 -3.74 31.63 32.05
CA ALA A 7 -4.72 31.67 30.97
C ALA A 7 -4.16 31.36 29.59
N VAL A 8 -4.98 30.71 28.77
CA VAL A 8 -4.80 30.50 27.36
C VAL A 8 -5.18 31.76 26.56
N PRO A 9 -4.44 32.19 25.56
CA PRO A 9 -4.98 33.03 24.51
C PRO A 9 -5.24 32.23 23.24
N SER A 10 -6.46 32.32 22.71
CA SER A 10 -6.86 31.89 21.40
C SER A 10 -6.25 32.80 20.32
N PRO A 11 -5.74 32.26 19.22
CA PRO A 11 -5.46 33.06 18.03
C PRO A 11 -6.60 33.00 17.04
N GLY A 12 -6.87 34.18 16.50
CA GLY A 12 -7.93 34.49 15.58
C GLY A 12 -7.83 33.82 14.20
N LEU A 13 -8.99 33.71 13.69
CA LEU A 13 -9.39 33.37 12.32
C LEU A 13 -8.86 34.41 11.32
N LEU A 14 -7.99 34.00 10.39
CA LEU A 14 -7.66 34.76 9.18
C LEU A 14 -8.19 34.02 7.97
N ILE A 15 -9.30 34.55 7.44
CA ILE A 15 -9.88 34.19 6.16
C ILE A 15 -9.07 34.90 5.09
N ALA A 16 -8.38 34.16 4.22
CA ALA A 16 -7.83 34.68 2.98
C ALA A 16 -8.63 34.10 1.80
N THR A 17 -9.57 34.91 1.34
CA THR A 17 -10.27 34.75 0.06
C THR A 17 -9.35 35.25 -1.05
N GLY A 18 -9.06 34.41 -2.02
CA GLY A 18 -8.32 34.78 -3.22
C GLY A 18 -8.43 33.73 -4.30
N VAL A 19 -9.58 33.64 -4.97
CA VAL A 19 -9.74 32.92 -6.22
C VAL A 19 -9.55 33.90 -7.36
N PRO A 20 -8.59 33.75 -8.28
CA PRO A 20 -8.54 34.61 -9.47
C PRO A 20 -9.65 34.21 -10.44
N ARG A 21 -10.54 35.18 -10.70
CA ARG A 21 -11.50 35.13 -11.80
C ARG A 21 -10.73 35.41 -13.09
N PHE A 22 -10.71 34.45 -13.97
CA PHE A 22 -10.34 34.65 -15.36
C PHE A 22 -11.57 35.14 -16.12
N ASP A 23 -11.64 36.46 -16.39
CA ASP A 23 -12.58 37.04 -17.34
C ASP A 23 -11.99 36.80 -18.75
N TYR A 24 -12.64 35.89 -19.49
CA TYR A 24 -12.39 35.67 -20.90
C TYR A 24 -13.41 36.50 -21.70
N THR A 25 -13.03 37.72 -22.07
CA THR A 25 -13.74 38.50 -23.10
C THR A 25 -12.97 38.31 -24.41
N ALA A 26 -13.51 37.48 -25.29
CA ALA A 26 -13.07 37.41 -26.67
C ALA A 26 -13.77 38.48 -27.50
N PRO A 27 -13.07 39.20 -28.40
CA PRO A 27 -13.75 40.11 -29.35
C PRO A 27 -14.44 39.31 -30.45
N MET A 28 -15.63 39.74 -30.77
CA MET A 28 -16.37 39.34 -31.97
C MET A 28 -15.80 40.07 -33.16
N ASP A 29 -15.20 39.37 -34.08
CA ASP A 29 -14.93 39.88 -35.42
C ASP A 29 -15.83 39.13 -36.41
N ASP A 30 -16.64 39.93 -37.04
CA ASP A 30 -17.58 39.65 -38.12
C ASP A 30 -16.83 39.36 -39.43
N ALA A 31 -17.47 38.57 -40.27
CA ALA A 31 -17.35 38.44 -41.71
C ALA A 31 -16.75 37.14 -42.28
N GLY A 32 -17.62 36.46 -43.01
CA GLY A 32 -17.15 35.55 -44.07
C GLY A 32 -17.92 34.24 -44.18
N GLU A 33 -19.16 34.28 -44.68
CA GLU A 33 -19.85 33.12 -45.20
C GLU A 33 -19.03 32.48 -46.34
N THR A 34 -18.57 31.27 -46.11
CA THR A 34 -18.23 30.35 -47.20
C THR A 34 -18.78 28.97 -46.82
N GLU A 35 -19.86 28.62 -47.51
CA GLU A 35 -20.49 27.31 -47.52
C GLU A 35 -19.47 26.26 -47.99
N VAL A 36 -18.95 25.46 -47.06
CA VAL A 36 -18.26 24.21 -47.40
C VAL A 36 -19.02 23.09 -46.76
N ARG A 37 -19.87 22.43 -47.58
CA ARG A 37 -20.40 21.11 -47.28
C ARG A 37 -19.26 20.12 -47.08
N GLY A 38 -18.72 20.09 -45.86
CA GLY A 38 -17.75 19.11 -45.41
C GLY A 38 -18.44 18.10 -44.50
N LEU A 39 -18.59 16.89 -45.01
CA LEU A 39 -19.05 15.72 -44.30
C LEU A 39 -18.23 15.47 -43.04
N LEU A 40 -18.74 15.87 -41.87
CA LEU A 40 -18.08 15.66 -40.57
C LEU A 40 -18.20 14.18 -40.18
N MET A 41 -17.26 13.35 -40.62
CA MET A 41 -17.04 12.03 -40.08
C MET A 41 -16.46 12.22 -38.66
N ILE A 42 -17.36 12.22 -37.67
CA ILE A 42 -16.97 12.10 -36.27
C ILE A 42 -16.50 10.67 -36.07
N GLY A 43 -15.20 10.43 -36.32
CA GLY A 43 -14.54 9.22 -35.91
C GLY A 43 -14.54 9.15 -34.38
N LEU A 44 -15.46 8.37 -33.79
CA LEU A 44 -15.33 7.93 -32.41
C LEU A 44 -14.05 7.10 -32.31
N CYS A 45 -12.97 7.76 -31.92
CA CYS A 45 -11.74 7.06 -31.55
C CYS A 45 -12.01 6.36 -30.20
N SER A 46 -12.56 5.14 -30.28
CA SER A 46 -12.61 4.22 -29.13
C SER A 46 -11.18 3.87 -28.75
N MET A 47 -10.58 4.63 -27.86
CA MET A 47 -9.35 4.22 -27.20
C MET A 47 -9.65 2.96 -26.38
N PRO A 48 -9.04 1.82 -26.69
CA PRO A 48 -9.16 0.66 -25.83
C PRO A 48 -8.53 1.02 -24.48
N LEU A 49 -9.31 0.96 -23.41
CA LEU A 49 -8.79 0.92 -22.06
C LEU A 49 -7.94 -0.36 -21.93
N PHE A 50 -6.62 -0.21 -22.10
CA PHE A 50 -5.69 -1.26 -21.73
C PHE A 50 -5.74 -1.40 -20.21
N VAL A 51 -6.60 -2.29 -19.72
CA VAL A 51 -6.47 -2.84 -18.38
C VAL A 51 -5.19 -3.66 -18.40
N GLN A 52 -4.10 -3.09 -17.93
CA GLN A 52 -2.88 -3.85 -17.71
C GLN A 52 -3.16 -4.85 -16.59
N ALA A 53 -3.36 -6.10 -16.97
CA ALA A 53 -3.34 -7.19 -16.01
C ALA A 53 -1.97 -7.18 -15.34
N ALA A 54 -1.96 -7.10 -13.99
CA ALA A 54 -0.73 -7.25 -13.23
C ALA A 54 -0.09 -8.59 -13.63
N GLY A 55 1.15 -8.55 -14.12
CA GLY A 55 1.90 -9.76 -14.46
C GLY A 55 2.05 -10.68 -13.24
N PRO A 56 2.48 -11.93 -13.41
CA PRO A 56 2.67 -12.86 -12.31
C PRO A 56 3.59 -12.23 -11.25
N LEU A 57 3.24 -12.43 -9.96
CA LEU A 57 4.05 -11.98 -8.84
C LEU A 57 5.42 -12.66 -8.88
N GLY A 58 6.49 -11.88 -8.74
CA GLY A 58 7.80 -12.44 -8.49
C GLY A 58 7.77 -13.26 -7.19
N ARG A 59 8.60 -14.29 -7.09
CA ARG A 59 8.73 -15.11 -5.87
C ARG A 59 10.16 -15.07 -5.39
N VAL A 60 10.34 -15.20 -4.08
CA VAL A 60 11.64 -15.23 -3.41
C VAL A 60 11.65 -16.30 -2.32
N ASP A 61 12.78 -16.96 -2.16
CA ASP A 61 13.00 -17.88 -1.06
C ASP A 61 13.52 -17.10 0.16
N LEU A 62 12.69 -17.03 1.20
CA LEU A 62 13.07 -16.49 2.48
C LEU A 62 13.36 -17.62 3.46
N THR A 63 14.27 -17.40 4.41
CA THR A 63 14.56 -18.36 5.48
C THR A 63 14.53 -17.70 6.84
N ILE A 64 13.96 -18.43 7.83
CA ILE A 64 13.97 -18.04 9.24
C ILE A 64 14.43 -19.26 10.03
N GLY A 65 15.65 -19.20 10.60
CA GLY A 65 16.28 -20.38 11.19
C GLY A 65 16.47 -21.49 10.15
N MET A 66 15.81 -22.64 10.35
CA MET A 66 15.85 -23.78 9.42
C MET A 66 14.63 -23.82 8.46
N TYR A 67 13.69 -22.91 8.60
CA TYR A 67 12.45 -22.92 7.84
C TYR A 67 12.57 -22.07 6.59
N ARG A 68 12.13 -22.62 5.45
CA ARG A 68 12.06 -21.93 4.15
C ARG A 68 10.61 -21.52 3.87
N ILE A 69 10.46 -20.33 3.32
CA ILE A 69 9.19 -19.76 2.88
C ILE A 69 9.36 -19.32 1.43
N ASP A 70 8.54 -19.85 0.54
CA ASP A 70 8.42 -19.41 -0.84
C ASP A 70 7.44 -18.24 -0.85
N ALA A 71 7.96 -17.01 -0.85
CA ALA A 71 7.16 -15.80 -0.71
C ALA A 71 6.91 -15.09 -2.04
N GLU A 72 5.65 -14.77 -2.33
CA GLU A 72 5.30 -13.83 -3.39
C GLU A 72 5.74 -12.43 -2.99
N VAL A 73 6.15 -11.60 -3.97
CA VAL A 73 6.70 -10.27 -3.71
C VAL A 73 5.71 -9.17 -4.05
N ALA A 74 5.40 -8.32 -3.07
CA ALA A 74 4.56 -7.14 -3.21
C ALA A 74 5.42 -5.86 -3.12
N GLU A 75 6.08 -5.47 -4.21
CA GLU A 75 7.02 -4.34 -4.30
C GLU A 75 6.38 -3.07 -4.87
N THR A 76 5.26 -3.18 -5.62
CA THR A 76 4.54 -2.03 -6.16
C THR A 76 3.41 -1.58 -5.23
N SER A 77 2.99 -0.32 -5.34
CA SER A 77 1.85 0.20 -4.57
C SER A 77 0.57 -0.61 -4.79
N GLY A 78 0.29 -1.02 -6.04
CA GLY A 78 -0.87 -1.84 -6.39
C GLY A 78 -0.81 -3.25 -5.77
N ARG A 79 0.36 -3.91 -5.83
CA ARG A 79 0.56 -5.24 -5.23
C ARG A 79 0.47 -5.20 -3.71
N ARG A 80 1.04 -4.17 -3.07
CA ARG A 80 0.90 -3.98 -1.63
C ARG A 80 -0.55 -3.72 -1.21
N ALA A 81 -1.31 -2.96 -2.00
CA ALA A 81 -2.71 -2.70 -1.71
C ALA A 81 -3.59 -3.94 -1.88
N GLN A 82 -3.27 -4.79 -2.85
CA GLN A 82 -3.98 -6.05 -3.08
C GLN A 82 -3.61 -7.12 -2.05
N GLY A 83 -2.33 -7.30 -1.73
CA GLY A 83 -1.87 -8.34 -0.83
C GLY A 83 -2.45 -9.72 -1.18
N LEU A 84 -2.92 -10.44 -0.18
CA LEU A 84 -3.56 -11.75 -0.30
C LEU A 84 -5.11 -11.69 -0.44
N MET A 85 -5.67 -10.52 -0.80
CA MET A 85 -7.12 -10.38 -1.03
C MET A 85 -7.62 -11.40 -2.07
N GLY A 86 -8.76 -12.03 -1.78
CA GLY A 86 -9.39 -13.03 -2.64
C GLY A 86 -8.67 -14.39 -2.69
N ARG A 87 -7.60 -14.58 -1.94
CA ARG A 87 -6.93 -15.90 -1.85
C ARG A 87 -7.73 -16.82 -0.95
N GLU A 88 -8.08 -17.98 -1.46
CA GLU A 88 -8.80 -19.02 -0.72
C GLU A 88 -7.86 -20.01 -0.04
N ARG A 89 -6.60 -20.06 -0.47
CA ARG A 89 -5.61 -21.02 0.03
C ARG A 89 -4.20 -20.44 -0.03
N LEU A 90 -3.39 -20.76 0.98
CA LEU A 90 -1.95 -20.54 1.06
C LEU A 90 -1.32 -21.85 1.57
N LEU A 91 -0.34 -22.39 0.84
CA LEU A 91 0.33 -23.62 1.27
C LEU A 91 1.17 -23.39 2.53
N PRO A 92 1.47 -24.44 3.33
CA PRO A 92 2.17 -24.27 4.62
C PRO A 92 3.56 -23.61 4.55
N HIS A 93 4.21 -23.67 3.38
CA HIS A 93 5.52 -23.06 3.12
C HIS A 93 5.45 -21.80 2.24
N GLU A 94 4.25 -21.33 1.93
CA GLU A 94 4.03 -20.12 1.14
C GLU A 94 3.77 -18.90 2.02
N GLY A 95 4.05 -17.73 1.45
CA GLY A 95 3.78 -16.43 2.06
C GLY A 95 3.77 -15.31 1.03
N MET A 96 3.61 -14.09 1.55
CA MET A 96 3.80 -12.88 0.77
C MET A 96 4.69 -11.90 1.54
N VAL A 97 5.73 -11.40 0.87
CA VAL A 97 6.60 -10.36 1.42
C VAL A 97 6.29 -9.01 0.78
N PHE A 98 6.02 -8.04 1.63
CA PHE A 98 5.77 -6.64 1.27
C PHE A 98 7.06 -5.85 1.39
N VAL A 99 7.42 -5.13 0.33
CA VAL A 99 8.60 -4.24 0.30
C VAL A 99 8.11 -2.80 0.36
N PHE A 100 8.36 -2.12 1.47
CA PHE A 100 7.89 -0.75 1.66
C PHE A 100 8.90 0.28 1.12
N PRO A 101 8.45 1.39 0.49
CA PRO A 101 9.34 2.41 -0.06
C PRO A 101 10.07 3.23 1.02
N ALA A 102 9.50 3.30 2.22
CA ALA A 102 10.07 4.05 3.34
C ALA A 102 9.93 3.25 4.63
N GLN A 103 10.88 3.41 5.54
CA GLN A 103 10.80 2.86 6.88
C GLN A 103 9.87 3.71 7.74
N ARG A 104 8.77 3.14 8.18
CA ARG A 104 7.82 3.76 9.12
C ARG A 104 6.97 2.67 9.79
N ALA A 105 6.14 3.05 10.75
CA ALA A 105 5.16 2.13 11.34
C ALA A 105 4.05 1.85 10.32
N HIS A 106 4.30 0.84 9.46
CA HIS A 106 3.29 0.35 8.50
C HIS A 106 2.25 -0.49 9.22
N CYS A 107 1.01 -0.41 8.74
CA CYS A 107 -0.09 -1.24 9.22
C CYS A 107 -0.66 -2.10 8.09
N MET A 108 -1.14 -3.30 8.46
CA MET A 108 -1.81 -4.26 7.59
C MET A 108 -3.24 -4.44 8.05
N TRP A 109 -4.13 -4.85 7.17
CA TRP A 109 -5.54 -5.14 7.42
C TRP A 109 -5.97 -6.37 6.63
N MET A 110 -7.14 -6.94 6.95
CA MET A 110 -7.64 -8.18 6.36
C MET A 110 -8.85 -7.98 5.45
N ARG A 111 -9.07 -6.77 4.96
CA ARG A 111 -10.17 -6.48 4.03
C ARG A 111 -10.12 -7.40 2.82
N ASN A 112 -11.24 -8.03 2.47
CA ASN A 112 -11.37 -8.99 1.37
C ASN A 112 -10.38 -10.17 1.41
N THR A 113 -9.79 -10.49 2.56
CA THR A 113 -8.86 -11.61 2.75
C THR A 113 -9.55 -12.69 3.56
N PRO A 114 -9.97 -13.82 2.93
CA PRO A 114 -10.72 -14.87 3.61
C PRO A 114 -9.84 -15.82 4.44
N LEU A 115 -8.51 -15.75 4.27
CA LEU A 115 -7.56 -16.58 5.00
C LEU A 115 -7.20 -15.95 6.35
N PRO A 116 -7.17 -16.73 7.47
CA PRO A 116 -6.54 -16.27 8.69
C PRO A 116 -5.02 -16.23 8.49
N LEU A 117 -4.39 -15.11 8.84
CA LEU A 117 -2.96 -14.86 8.59
C LEU A 117 -2.22 -14.45 9.88
N SER A 118 -0.91 -14.64 9.85
CA SER A 118 0.03 -13.99 10.76
C SER A 118 0.93 -13.09 9.96
N VAL A 119 1.18 -11.86 10.43
CA VAL A 119 2.15 -10.94 9.83
C VAL A 119 3.32 -10.70 10.75
N ALA A 120 4.55 -10.81 10.23
CA ALA A 120 5.77 -10.35 10.89
C ALA A 120 6.22 -9.04 10.24
N PHE A 121 6.37 -7.98 11.03
CA PHE A 121 7.02 -6.75 10.61
C PHE A 121 8.53 -6.86 10.80
N ILE A 122 9.30 -6.43 9.78
CA ILE A 122 10.73 -6.70 9.69
C ILE A 122 11.45 -5.38 9.41
N ASP A 123 12.54 -5.13 10.13
CA ASP A 123 13.39 -3.95 9.94
C ASP A 123 14.32 -4.12 8.70
N GLU A 124 15.09 -3.08 8.39
CA GLU A 124 16.03 -3.08 7.27
C GLU A 124 17.17 -4.09 7.44
N ALA A 125 17.53 -4.43 8.68
CA ALA A 125 18.53 -5.44 8.99
C ALA A 125 17.99 -6.88 8.93
N GLY A 126 16.71 -7.06 8.54
CA GLY A 126 16.06 -8.35 8.45
C GLY A 126 15.61 -8.93 9.79
N ARG A 127 15.54 -8.14 10.86
CA ARG A 127 15.07 -8.60 12.17
C ARG A 127 13.59 -8.41 12.32
N ILE A 128 12.88 -9.43 12.81
CA ILE A 128 11.47 -9.35 13.16
C ILE A 128 11.28 -8.37 14.33
N ILE A 129 10.44 -7.36 14.11
CA ILE A 129 10.08 -6.32 15.10
C ILE A 129 9.00 -6.84 16.03
N ASN A 130 7.86 -7.21 15.45
CA ASN A 130 6.71 -7.81 16.12
C ASN A 130 5.96 -8.73 15.14
N ILE A 131 5.11 -9.57 15.70
CA ILE A 131 4.25 -10.51 14.97
C ILE A 131 2.83 -10.29 15.45
N GLU A 132 1.89 -10.14 14.50
CA GLU A 132 0.46 -9.97 14.76
C GLU A 132 -0.34 -11.11 14.16
N GLN A 133 -1.43 -11.50 14.84
CA GLN A 133 -2.43 -12.45 14.33
C GLN A 133 -3.58 -11.66 13.73
N MET A 134 -3.97 -12.02 12.51
CA MET A 134 -4.99 -11.28 11.76
C MET A 134 -6.16 -12.17 11.42
N GLN A 135 -7.38 -11.72 11.76
CA GLN A 135 -8.61 -12.44 11.49
C GLN A 135 -9.17 -12.12 10.11
N PRO A 136 -9.73 -13.10 9.39
CA PRO A 136 -10.33 -12.88 8.08
C PRO A 136 -11.34 -11.74 8.06
N HIS A 137 -11.35 -10.98 6.98
CA HIS A 137 -12.33 -9.93 6.67
C HIS A 137 -12.41 -8.77 7.67
N THR A 138 -11.49 -8.67 8.63
CA THR A 138 -11.44 -7.52 9.56
C THR A 138 -10.76 -6.32 8.89
N GLU A 139 -11.13 -5.11 9.34
CA GLU A 139 -10.49 -3.86 8.93
C GLU A 139 -9.66 -3.24 10.06
N ASP A 140 -9.43 -4.00 11.12
CA ASP A 140 -8.55 -3.60 12.21
C ASP A 140 -7.12 -3.42 11.71
N ASN A 141 -6.47 -2.38 12.20
CA ASN A 141 -5.08 -2.11 11.85
C ASN A 141 -4.13 -2.91 12.72
N HIS A 142 -3.33 -3.77 12.09
CA HIS A 142 -2.21 -4.47 12.69
C HIS A 142 -0.92 -3.76 12.31
N CYS A 143 -0.25 -3.12 13.26
CA CYS A 143 0.82 -2.17 12.96
C CYS A 143 2.19 -2.65 13.45
N ALA A 144 3.23 -2.24 12.73
CA ALA A 144 4.62 -2.38 13.18
C ALA A 144 4.85 -1.56 14.45
N ALA A 145 5.41 -2.17 15.48
CA ALA A 145 5.74 -1.51 16.74
C ALA A 145 6.90 -0.48 16.61
N ARG A 146 7.68 -0.55 15.54
CA ARG A 146 8.77 0.36 15.16
C ARG A 146 8.84 0.50 13.63
N PRO A 147 9.63 1.43 13.07
CA PRO A 147 9.79 1.54 11.63
C PRO A 147 10.20 0.21 11.00
N ALA A 148 9.38 -0.27 10.06
CA ALA A 148 9.58 -1.51 9.31
C ALA A 148 9.92 -1.21 7.85
N ARG A 149 10.79 -2.02 7.26
CA ARG A 149 11.13 -2.02 5.84
C ARG A 149 10.33 -3.06 5.07
N TYR A 150 9.99 -4.18 5.74
CA TYR A 150 9.26 -5.30 5.16
C TYR A 150 8.15 -5.77 6.09
N ALA A 151 7.17 -6.47 5.51
CA ALA A 151 6.25 -7.32 6.25
C ALA A 151 6.18 -8.69 5.56
N LEU A 152 6.02 -9.76 6.33
CA LEU A 152 5.88 -11.12 5.83
C LEU A 152 4.59 -11.71 6.35
N GLU A 153 3.63 -11.98 5.44
CA GLU A 153 2.38 -12.69 5.73
C GLU A 153 2.54 -14.18 5.45
N VAL A 154 2.07 -14.99 6.38
CA VAL A 154 2.00 -16.46 6.30
C VAL A 154 0.69 -16.94 6.92
N ASN A 155 0.40 -18.25 6.83
CA ASN A 155 -0.76 -18.82 7.51
C ASN A 155 -0.76 -18.48 9.00
N ALA A 156 -1.95 -18.29 9.56
CA ALA A 156 -2.12 -18.00 10.99
C ALA A 156 -1.45 -19.05 11.86
N GLY A 157 -0.74 -18.61 12.91
CA GLY A 157 -0.05 -19.50 13.83
C GLY A 157 1.32 -19.99 13.37
N TRP A 158 1.71 -19.81 12.10
CA TRP A 158 2.96 -20.35 11.55
C TRP A 158 4.19 -20.00 12.38
N PHE A 159 4.34 -18.74 12.79
CA PHE A 159 5.50 -18.31 13.60
C PHE A 159 5.55 -18.99 14.95
N ALA A 160 4.40 -19.08 15.63
CA ALA A 160 4.32 -19.75 16.94
C ALA A 160 4.60 -21.25 16.85
N GLU A 161 4.05 -21.94 15.84
CA GLU A 161 4.30 -23.36 15.60
C GLU A 161 5.78 -23.66 15.32
N LYS A 162 6.48 -22.73 14.71
CA LYS A 162 7.90 -22.87 14.37
C LYS A 162 8.83 -22.29 15.43
N GLY A 163 8.29 -21.79 16.54
CA GLY A 163 9.09 -21.16 17.60
C GLY A 163 9.80 -19.87 17.16
N VAL A 164 9.26 -19.20 16.13
CA VAL A 164 9.81 -17.93 15.62
C VAL A 164 9.20 -16.78 16.43
N ALA A 165 10.06 -15.95 16.99
CA ALA A 165 9.68 -14.81 17.84
C ALA A 165 10.30 -13.50 17.34
N PRO A 166 9.84 -12.34 17.84
CA PRO A 166 10.50 -11.06 17.62
C PRO A 166 12.00 -11.15 17.94
N GLY A 167 12.84 -10.50 17.12
CA GLY A 167 14.29 -10.58 17.17
C GLY A 167 14.90 -11.66 16.27
N ALA A 168 14.12 -12.64 15.78
CA ALA A 168 14.59 -13.61 14.79
C ALA A 168 14.99 -12.91 13.49
N THR A 169 15.94 -13.48 12.76
CA THR A 169 16.44 -12.93 11.50
C THR A 169 15.81 -13.65 10.32
N VAL A 170 15.24 -12.86 9.39
CA VAL A 170 14.80 -13.30 8.08
C VAL A 170 15.93 -13.07 7.09
N ARG A 171 16.29 -14.09 6.31
CA ARG A 171 17.32 -14.04 5.27
C ARG A 171 16.68 -14.18 3.89
N GLY A 172 17.39 -13.76 2.84
CA GLY A 172 16.91 -13.77 1.46
C GLY A 172 16.28 -12.45 1.05
N LEU A 173 16.17 -11.48 1.96
CA LEU A 173 15.61 -10.16 1.68
C LEU A 173 16.46 -9.34 0.70
N GLU A 174 17.75 -9.64 0.59
CA GLU A 174 18.68 -9.03 -0.36
C GLU A 174 18.38 -9.38 -1.82
N ALA A 175 17.61 -10.44 -2.07
CA ALA A 175 17.16 -10.83 -3.41
C ALA A 175 15.89 -10.08 -3.84
N LEU A 176 15.27 -9.29 -2.95
CA LEU A 176 14.05 -8.56 -3.26
C LEU A 176 14.32 -7.39 -4.22
N PRO A 177 13.41 -7.13 -5.18
CA PRO A 177 13.48 -5.95 -6.00
C PRO A 177 13.29 -4.69 -5.15
N PRO A 178 13.82 -3.53 -5.60
CA PRO A 178 13.53 -2.27 -4.93
C PRO A 178 12.03 -1.96 -4.98
N PRO A 179 11.49 -1.27 -3.96
CA PRO A 179 10.08 -0.89 -3.93
C PRO A 179 9.76 0.13 -5.03
N GLN A 180 8.56 0.03 -5.60
CA GLN A 180 8.03 0.90 -6.64
C GLN A 180 6.74 1.58 -6.19
#